data_6ab2f230653cd1002c5fa73a2fc12691
#
_entry.id   6ab2f230653cd1002c5fa73a2fc12691
#
_cell.length_a   1.000
_cell.length_b   1.000
_cell.length_c   1.000
_cell.angle_alpha   90.00
_cell.angle_beta   90.00
_cell.angle_gamma   90.00
#
_symmetry.space_group_name_H-M   'P 1'
#
loop_
_entity.id
_entity.type
_entity.pdbx_description
1 polymer ?
#
loop_
_entity_poly.entity_id
_entity_poly.type
_entity_poly.pdbx_seq_one_letter_code
_entity_poly.pdbx_strand_id
1 'polypeptide(L)' 'MSHDSQSNYFTVFQLPQHLHLDAAALEKQFYALSRRLHPDRFASKSVAEQEAALAASSELNDAYRTLKDPILRTQYLLKL' A
#
# COMPACT_ATOMS: atom_id res chain seq x y z
N MET A 1 21.48 5.42 -7.06
CA MET A 1 21.01 5.13 -7.03
C MET A 1 20.13 4.82 -6.63
N SER A 2 19.67 4.76 -6.64
CA SER A 2 18.92 4.50 -6.42
C SER A 2 18.14 3.90 -6.22
N HIS A 3 17.98 3.43 -6.09
CA HIS A 3 17.23 2.87 -5.91
C HIS A 3 16.47 2.73 -5.10
N ASP A 4 16.98 2.75 -4.61
CA ASP A 4 16.30 2.97 -3.83
C ASP A 4 15.12 3.35 -4.11
N SER A 5 14.97 3.83 -4.68
CA SER A 5 13.78 4.14 -5.26
C SER A 5 12.83 3.02 -5.35
N GLN A 6 13.01 2.11 -4.56
CA GLN A 6 12.23 0.92 -4.60
C GLN A 6 10.87 1.19 -4.03
N SER A 7 9.90 1.39 -4.88
CA SER A 7 8.51 1.45 -4.47
C SER A 7 8.02 0.01 -4.35
N ASN A 8 7.76 -0.43 -3.15
CA ASN A 8 7.22 -1.76 -2.91
C ASN A 8 6.09 -1.67 -1.88
N TYR A 9 5.48 -2.80 -1.56
CA TYR A 9 4.32 -2.79 -0.66
C TYR A 9 4.67 -2.28 0.74
N PHE A 10 5.90 -2.50 1.19
CA PHE A 10 6.31 -1.97 2.50
C PHE A 10 6.38 -0.45 2.46
N THR A 11 6.90 0.12 1.39
CA THR A 11 6.97 1.57 1.27
C THR A 11 5.59 2.21 1.14
N VAL A 12 4.63 1.52 0.55
CA VAL A 12 3.25 2.00 0.47
C VAL A 12 2.73 2.33 1.86
N PHE A 13 3.05 1.49 2.85
CA PHE A 13 2.59 1.69 4.22
C PHE A 13 3.63 2.37 5.09
N GLN A 14 4.77 2.79 4.52
CA GLN A 14 5.86 3.42 5.26
C GLN A 14 6.34 2.54 6.41
N LEU A 15 6.42 1.24 6.16
CA LEU A 15 6.86 0.26 7.15
C LEU A 15 8.20 -0.34 6.77
N PRO A 16 8.99 -0.79 7.76
CA PRO A 16 10.27 -1.44 7.47
C PRO A 16 10.06 -2.72 6.68
N GLN A 17 11.01 -3.03 5.83
CA GLN A 17 10.97 -4.23 5.00
C GLN A 17 11.47 -5.41 5.83
N HIS A 18 10.60 -5.94 6.66
CA HIS A 18 10.92 -7.03 7.58
C HIS A 18 9.93 -8.16 7.45
N LEU A 19 10.40 -9.38 7.69
CA LEU A 19 9.51 -10.52 7.77
C LEU A 19 8.55 -10.36 8.96
N HIS A 20 9.06 -9.85 10.08
CA HIS A 20 8.28 -9.64 11.29
C HIS A 20 7.60 -8.27 11.20
N LEU A 21 6.35 -8.27 10.86
CA LEU A 21 5.60 -7.05 10.63
C LEU A 21 4.58 -6.85 11.74
N ASP A 22 4.50 -5.61 12.25
CA ASP A 22 3.49 -5.24 13.23
C ASP A 22 2.13 -5.13 12.54
N ALA A 23 1.27 -6.10 12.78
CA ALA A 23 -0.04 -6.16 12.12
C ALA A 23 -0.91 -4.97 12.51
N ALA A 24 -0.81 -4.49 13.74
CA ALA A 24 -1.59 -3.33 14.16
C ALA A 24 -1.15 -2.06 13.45
N ALA A 25 0.16 -1.89 13.27
CA ALA A 25 0.69 -0.75 12.53
C ALA A 25 0.25 -0.80 11.07
N LEU A 26 0.28 -1.98 10.47
CA LEU A 26 -0.15 -2.17 9.10
C LEU A 26 -1.62 -1.80 8.94
N GLU A 27 -2.46 -2.27 9.84
CA GLU A 27 -3.90 -2.01 9.79
C GLU A 27 -4.20 -0.52 9.96
N LYS A 28 -3.51 0.12 10.89
CA LYS A 28 -3.68 1.55 11.12
C LYS A 28 -3.35 2.36 9.88
N GLN A 29 -2.22 2.04 9.25
CA GLN A 29 -1.81 2.73 8.03
C GLN A 29 -2.76 2.44 6.88
N PHE A 30 -3.24 1.21 6.78
CA PHE A 30 -4.19 0.86 5.74
C PHE A 30 -5.46 1.71 5.83
N TYR A 31 -6.02 1.84 7.02
CA TYR A 31 -7.23 2.65 7.19
C TYR A 31 -6.97 4.12 6.92
N ALA A 32 -5.82 4.64 7.35
CA ALA A 32 -5.48 6.04 7.11
C ALA A 32 -5.37 6.33 5.62
N LEU A 33 -4.70 5.45 4.88
CA LEU A 33 -4.53 5.62 3.45
C LEU A 33 -5.82 5.38 2.68
N SER A 34 -6.65 4.44 3.15
CA SER A 34 -7.96 4.20 2.54
C SER A 34 -8.84 5.44 2.61
N ARG A 35 -8.79 6.16 3.73
CA ARG A 35 -9.57 7.39 3.87
C ARG A 35 -9.09 8.47 2.92
N ARG A 36 -7.76 8.55 2.69
CA ARG A 36 -7.19 9.53 1.77
C ARG A 36 -7.58 9.27 0.33
N LEU A 37 -7.77 8.00 -0.02
CA LEU A 37 -8.03 7.59 -1.40
C LEU A 37 -9.50 7.30 -1.64
N HIS A 38 -10.37 7.61 -0.69
CA HIS A 38 -11.80 7.36 -0.83
C HIS A 38 -12.36 8.11 -2.04
N PRO A 39 -13.21 7.45 -2.84
CA PRO A 39 -13.76 8.07 -4.06
C PRO A 39 -14.41 9.42 -3.84
N ASP A 40 -15.07 9.61 -2.69
CA ASP A 40 -15.74 10.87 -2.40
C ASP A 40 -14.79 12.05 -2.37
N ARG A 41 -13.51 11.82 -2.07
CA ARG A 41 -12.52 12.89 -2.03
C ARG A 41 -12.13 13.37 -3.41
N PHE A 42 -12.43 12.57 -4.43
CA PHE A 42 -12.03 12.86 -5.80
C PHE A 42 -13.21 13.13 -6.71
N ALA A 43 -14.42 13.24 -6.15
CA ALA A 43 -15.62 13.42 -6.94
C ALA A 43 -15.57 14.68 -7.79
N SER A 44 -14.91 15.74 -7.30
CA SER A 44 -14.81 17.01 -8.03
C SER A 44 -13.47 17.17 -8.74
N LYS A 45 -12.64 16.12 -8.77
CA LYS A 45 -11.34 16.19 -9.41
C LYS A 45 -11.43 15.77 -10.88
N SER A 46 -10.33 15.99 -11.59
CA SER A 46 -10.28 15.62 -13.01
C SER A 46 -10.36 14.11 -13.17
N VAL A 47 -10.69 13.67 -14.39
CA VAL A 47 -10.76 12.25 -14.71
C VAL A 47 -9.41 11.60 -14.45
N ALA A 48 -8.31 12.27 -14.82
CA ALA A 48 -6.97 11.74 -14.62
C ALA A 48 -6.69 11.54 -13.13
N GLU A 49 -7.09 12.48 -12.29
CA GLU A 49 -6.90 12.38 -10.85
C GLU A 49 -7.75 11.27 -10.25
N GLN A 50 -8.99 11.12 -10.74
CA GLN A 50 -9.86 10.05 -10.28
C GLN A 50 -9.29 8.68 -10.64
N GLU A 51 -8.75 8.55 -11.83
CA GLU A 51 -8.14 7.29 -12.28
C GLU A 51 -6.88 6.98 -11.48
N ALA A 52 -6.07 7.99 -11.19
CA ALA A 52 -4.86 7.79 -10.40
C ALA A 52 -5.22 7.35 -8.98
N ALA A 53 -6.25 7.94 -8.39
CA ALA A 53 -6.70 7.56 -7.06
C ALA A 53 -7.24 6.13 -7.04
N LEU A 54 -7.95 5.74 -8.08
CA LEU A 54 -8.48 4.38 -8.19
C LEU A 54 -7.35 3.37 -8.31
N ALA A 55 -6.34 3.66 -9.13
CA ALA A 55 -5.19 2.78 -9.26
C ALA A 55 -4.42 2.66 -7.94
N ALA A 56 -4.23 3.78 -7.25
CA ALA A 56 -3.56 3.78 -5.96
C ALA A 56 -4.34 2.98 -4.92
N SER A 57 -5.67 3.09 -4.95
CA SER A 57 -6.52 2.34 -4.03
C SER A 57 -6.44 0.84 -4.29
N SER A 58 -6.38 0.45 -5.56
CA SER A 58 -6.22 -0.96 -5.93
C SER A 58 -4.89 -1.51 -5.44
N GLU A 59 -3.81 -0.75 -5.62
CA GLU A 59 -2.50 -1.15 -5.14
C GLU A 59 -2.49 -1.25 -3.62
N LEU A 60 -3.14 -0.31 -2.94
CA LEU A 60 -3.23 -0.32 -1.49
C LEU A 60 -3.89 -1.60 -0.99
N ASN A 61 -4.99 -2.00 -1.63
CA ASN A 61 -5.70 -3.21 -1.25
C ASN A 61 -4.85 -4.46 -1.49
N ASP A 62 -4.17 -4.52 -2.62
CA ASP A 62 -3.30 -5.65 -2.93
C ASP A 62 -2.13 -5.73 -1.94
N ALA A 63 -1.54 -4.58 -1.62
CA ALA A 63 -0.44 -4.53 -0.67
C ALA A 63 -0.88 -5.00 0.71
N TYR A 64 -2.05 -4.55 1.16
CA TYR A 64 -2.55 -4.93 2.46
C TYR A 64 -2.82 -6.44 2.53
N ARG A 65 -3.46 -6.98 1.50
CA ARG A 65 -3.75 -8.41 1.44
C ARG A 65 -2.47 -9.25 1.47
N THR A 66 -1.45 -8.79 0.77
CA THR A 66 -0.18 -9.49 0.72
C THR A 66 0.56 -9.43 2.05
N LEU A 67 0.64 -8.23 2.63
CA LEU A 67 1.47 -8.04 3.82
C LEU A 67 0.82 -8.55 5.10
N LYS A 68 -0.50 -8.62 5.17
CA LYS A 68 -1.15 -9.10 6.39
C LYS A 68 -1.08 -10.62 6.53
N ASP A 69 -0.86 -11.34 5.44
CA ASP A 69 -0.74 -12.79 5.45
C ASP A 69 0.72 -13.18 5.59
N PRO A 70 1.12 -13.89 6.67
CA PRO A 70 2.54 -14.23 6.87
C PRO A 70 3.14 -15.01 5.72
N ILE A 71 2.37 -15.89 5.09
CA ILE A 71 2.86 -16.70 3.99
C ILE A 71 3.08 -15.83 2.74
N LEU A 72 2.09 -15.02 2.40
CA LEU A 72 2.19 -14.14 1.24
C LEU A 72 3.29 -13.10 1.44
N ARG A 73 3.41 -12.60 2.67
CA ARG A 73 4.45 -11.63 3.00
C ARG A 73 5.84 -12.24 2.82
N THR A 74 6.03 -13.47 3.27
CA THR A 74 7.30 -14.17 3.12
C THR A 74 7.64 -14.36 1.65
N GLN A 75 6.68 -14.82 0.87
CA GLN A 75 6.88 -15.02 -0.56
C GLN A 75 7.22 -13.70 -1.25
N TYR A 76 6.56 -12.64 -0.85
CA TYR A 76 6.81 -11.32 -1.43
C TYR A 76 8.21 -10.83 -1.10
N LEU A 77 8.65 -10.98 0.16
CA LEU A 77 10.00 -10.59 0.56
C LEU A 77 11.07 -11.31 -0.24
N LEU A 78 10.84 -12.58 -0.54
CA LEU A 78 11.81 -13.36 -1.30
C LEU A 78 11.96 -12.87 -2.73
N LYS A 79 10.98 -12.13 -3.25
CA LYS A 79 11.05 -11.58 -4.60
C LYS A 79 11.74 -10.22 -4.65
N LEU A 80 11.89 -9.60 -3.52
CA LEU A 80 12.55 -8.30 -3.46
C LEU A 80 14.07 -8.47 -3.45
#